data_3f3e5f626d7ecff34dd15e1f2db35ab5
#
_entry.id   3f3e5f626d7ecff34dd15e1f2db35ab5
#
_cell.length_a   1.000
_cell.length_b   1.000
_cell.length_c   1.000
_cell.angle_alpha   90.00
_cell.angle_beta   90.00
_cell.angle_gamma   90.00
#
_symmetry.space_group_name_H-M   'P 1'
#
loop_
_entity.id
_entity.type
_entity.pdbx_description
1 polymer ?
#
loop_
_entity_poly.entity_id
_entity_poly.type
_entity_poly.pdbx_seq_one_letter_code
_entity_poly.pdbx_strand_id
1 'polypeptide(L)'
;MIERKYSWRYGHGGVSAQVAGETIKKIEDRDGIVTREALLEESRPEDAPTHKCFEWNDTEAAEKYRLWQAGQVIRDIVVTIIDTDKEKEPIKAPMFVNTADRSTQKARFTSVDRAFNDKEMRDTVLRNALTELRMFRNKYGQLKELRDVFKEIDMLEAKL
;
A
#
# COMPACT_ATOMS: atom_id res chain seq x y z
N MET A 1 -20.17 -14.62 1.71
CA MET A 1 -19.33 -14.06 2.81
C MET A 1 -17.95 -13.70 2.24
N ILE A 2 -17.42 -12.55 2.58
CA ILE A 2 -16.09 -12.10 2.12
C ILE A 2 -15.07 -12.40 3.22
N GLU A 3 -14.13 -13.29 2.94
CA GLU A 3 -13.00 -13.57 3.83
C GLU A 3 -11.75 -12.83 3.34
N ARG A 4 -11.00 -12.21 4.27
CA ARG A 4 -9.74 -11.51 4.01
C ARG A 4 -8.61 -12.16 4.77
N LYS A 5 -7.58 -12.62 4.01
CA LYS A 5 -6.34 -13.16 4.59
C LYS A 5 -5.17 -12.27 4.19
N TYR A 6 -4.38 -11.83 5.16
CA TYR A 6 -3.19 -11.04 4.91
C TYR A 6 -1.98 -11.94 4.66
N SER A 7 -1.13 -11.55 3.72
CA SER A 7 0.14 -12.21 3.45
C SER A 7 1.21 -11.16 3.12
N TRP A 8 2.47 -11.53 3.31
CA TRP A 8 3.58 -10.69 2.86
C TRP A 8 3.81 -10.83 1.36
N ARG A 9 4.13 -9.73 0.69
CA ARG A 9 4.51 -9.75 -0.74
C ARG A 9 5.90 -10.34 -0.92
N TYR A 10 6.85 -9.90 -0.09
CA TYR A 10 8.27 -10.29 -0.17
C TYR A 10 8.77 -11.00 1.09
N GLY A 11 7.97 -11.05 2.13
CA GLY A 11 8.31 -11.62 3.41
C GLY A 11 9.00 -10.66 4.36
N HIS A 12 8.52 -10.62 5.61
CA HIS A 12 9.16 -9.95 6.73
C HIS A 12 9.43 -10.98 7.84
N GLY A 13 10.68 -11.00 8.35
CA GLY A 13 11.03 -11.86 9.48
C GLY A 13 10.36 -11.42 10.78
N GLY A 14 9.95 -12.38 11.59
CA GLY A 14 9.61 -12.17 13.00
C GLY A 14 8.14 -11.85 13.30
N VAL A 15 7.32 -11.44 12.33
CA VAL A 15 5.90 -11.11 12.54
C VAL A 15 5.06 -11.69 11.41
N SER A 16 3.88 -12.27 11.73
CA SER A 16 2.96 -12.73 10.70
C SER A 16 2.29 -11.56 9.97
N ALA A 17 2.01 -11.71 8.68
CA ALA A 17 1.30 -10.70 7.90
C ALA A 17 -0.10 -10.41 8.46
N GLN A 18 -0.75 -11.41 9.05
CA GLN A 18 -2.05 -11.25 9.70
C GLN A 18 -1.96 -10.25 10.84
N VAL A 19 -1.01 -10.44 11.76
CA VAL A 19 -0.79 -9.54 12.91
C VAL A 19 -0.42 -8.13 12.47
N ALA A 20 0.48 -7.99 11.50
CA ALA A 20 0.88 -6.69 10.98
C ALA A 20 -0.29 -5.97 10.28
N GLY A 21 -1.03 -6.67 9.43
CA GLY A 21 -2.18 -6.12 8.73
C GLY A 21 -3.29 -5.66 9.67
N GLU A 22 -3.60 -6.44 10.70
CA GLU A 22 -4.57 -6.07 11.73
C GLU A 22 -4.12 -4.86 12.56
N THR A 23 -2.83 -4.77 12.91
CA THR A 23 -2.28 -3.60 13.62
C THR A 23 -2.39 -2.33 12.76
N ILE A 24 -2.02 -2.41 11.47
CA ILE A 24 -2.15 -1.28 10.55
C ILE A 24 -3.61 -0.89 10.36
N LYS A 25 -4.52 -1.86 10.28
CA LYS A 25 -5.95 -1.60 10.17
C LYS A 25 -6.53 -0.91 11.41
N LYS A 26 -6.08 -1.26 12.62
CA LYS A 26 -6.45 -0.55 13.85
C LYS A 26 -6.01 0.92 13.83
N ILE A 27 -4.81 1.21 13.33
CA ILE A 27 -4.33 2.59 13.16
C ILE A 27 -5.26 3.35 12.20
N GLU A 28 -5.61 2.75 11.05
CA GLU A 28 -6.52 3.35 10.10
C GLU A 28 -7.90 3.65 10.71
N ASP A 29 -8.45 2.70 11.48
CA ASP A 29 -9.77 2.84 12.11
C ASP A 29 -9.78 3.94 13.18
N ARG A 30 -8.66 4.14 13.89
CA ARG A 30 -8.47 5.20 14.88
C ARG A 30 -8.24 6.58 14.25
N ASP A 31 -7.30 6.66 13.30
CA ASP A 31 -6.75 7.92 12.79
C ASP A 31 -7.34 8.35 11.44
N GLY A 32 -8.08 7.46 10.80
CA GLY A 32 -8.65 7.67 9.47
C GLY A 32 -7.69 7.44 8.31
N ILE A 33 -6.39 7.49 8.56
CA ILE A 33 -5.30 7.25 7.63
C ILE A 33 -4.17 6.48 8.34
N VAL A 34 -3.28 5.87 7.55
CA VAL A 34 -2.06 5.24 8.05
C VAL A 34 -0.86 6.06 7.61
N THR A 35 -0.01 6.44 8.55
CA THR A 35 1.29 7.07 8.29
C THR A 35 2.43 6.16 8.76
N ARG A 36 3.63 6.40 8.23
CA ARG A 36 4.82 5.66 8.68
C ARG A 36 5.14 5.95 10.14
N GLU A 37 4.95 7.20 10.52
CA GLU A 37 5.13 7.70 11.88
C GLU A 37 4.16 7.03 12.85
N ALA A 38 2.87 6.92 12.51
CA ALA A 38 1.87 6.27 13.34
C ALA A 38 2.19 4.78 13.56
N LEU A 39 2.59 4.06 12.50
CA LEU A 39 2.98 2.66 12.62
C LEU A 39 4.25 2.50 13.46
N LEU A 40 5.25 3.37 13.27
CA LEU A 40 6.48 3.33 14.05
C LEU A 40 6.20 3.57 15.54
N GLU A 41 5.40 4.60 15.89
CA GLU A 41 5.04 4.87 17.29
C GLU A 41 4.25 3.72 17.91
N GLU A 42 3.29 3.12 17.19
CA GLU A 42 2.55 1.95 17.66
C GLU A 42 3.46 0.73 17.91
N SER A 43 4.60 0.66 17.21
CA SER A 43 5.56 -0.45 17.29
C SER A 43 6.68 -0.25 18.32
N ARG A 44 6.80 0.93 18.97
CA ARG A 44 7.87 1.23 19.94
C ARG A 44 7.85 0.38 21.20
N PRO A 45 6.71 0.08 21.84
CA PRO A 45 6.69 -0.80 22.99
C PRO A 45 7.26 -2.19 22.66
N GLU A 46 8.08 -2.75 23.53
CA GLU A 46 8.73 -4.06 23.32
C GLU A 46 7.70 -5.20 23.13
N ASP A 47 6.54 -5.07 23.76
CA ASP A 47 5.41 -6.00 23.67
C ASP A 47 4.47 -5.71 22.50
N ALA A 48 4.71 -4.64 21.73
CA ALA A 48 3.87 -4.32 20.58
C ALA A 48 3.91 -5.42 19.50
N PRO A 49 2.77 -5.78 18.91
CA PRO A 49 2.68 -6.87 17.93
C PRO A 49 3.63 -6.71 16.74
N THR A 50 3.93 -5.48 16.35
CA THR A 50 4.79 -5.14 15.21
C THR A 50 6.20 -4.69 15.62
N HIS A 51 6.57 -4.75 16.92
CA HIS A 51 7.89 -4.34 17.41
C HIS A 51 9.04 -5.01 16.63
N LYS A 52 8.94 -6.31 16.39
CA LYS A 52 9.97 -7.10 15.68
C LYS A 52 10.10 -6.78 14.18
N CYS A 53 9.24 -5.92 13.63
CA CYS A 53 9.39 -5.42 12.24
C CYS A 53 10.49 -4.36 12.10
N PHE A 54 11.08 -3.88 13.20
CA PHE A 54 11.97 -2.72 13.23
C PHE A 54 13.31 -3.02 13.89
N GLU A 55 14.34 -2.27 13.50
CA GLU A 55 15.64 -2.24 14.18
C GLU A 55 15.63 -1.16 15.27
N TRP A 56 15.95 -1.52 16.51
CA TRP A 56 15.87 -0.62 17.67
C TRP A 56 17.20 -0.14 18.22
N ASN A 57 18.30 -0.39 17.52
CA ASN A 57 19.61 0.10 17.91
C ASN A 57 19.73 1.63 17.65
N ASP A 58 19.99 2.41 18.70
CA ASP A 58 19.82 3.87 18.70
C ASP A 58 20.98 4.65 18.08
N THR A 59 20.74 5.13 16.86
CA THR A 59 21.46 6.27 16.26
C THR A 59 20.45 7.13 15.50
N GLU A 60 20.72 8.44 15.26
CA GLU A 60 19.84 9.30 14.45
C GLU A 60 19.58 8.73 13.04
N ALA A 61 20.53 8.01 12.48
CA ALA A 61 20.35 7.30 11.22
C ALA A 61 19.29 6.18 11.32
N ALA A 62 19.18 5.55 12.50
CA ALA A 62 18.23 4.48 12.75
C ALA A 62 16.79 4.97 12.70
N GLU A 63 16.47 6.20 13.13
CA GLU A 63 15.09 6.73 13.05
C GLU A 63 14.62 6.89 11.62
N LYS A 64 15.45 7.44 10.73
CA LYS A 64 15.15 7.54 9.30
C LYS A 64 14.99 6.16 8.67
N TYR A 65 15.81 5.21 9.08
CA TYR A 65 15.73 3.84 8.61
C TYR A 65 14.44 3.15 9.09
N ARG A 66 14.03 3.35 10.35
CA ARG A 66 12.75 2.84 10.88
C ARG A 66 11.55 3.38 10.13
N LEU A 67 11.55 4.68 9.79
CA LEU A 67 10.48 5.27 8.96
C LEU A 67 10.44 4.65 7.55
N TRP A 68 11.60 4.37 6.97
CA TRP A 68 11.67 3.64 5.72
C TRP A 68 11.12 2.21 5.87
N GLN A 69 11.52 1.49 6.93
CA GLN A 69 11.01 0.15 7.25
C GLN A 69 9.48 0.18 7.43
N ALA A 70 8.93 1.16 8.17
CA ALA A 70 7.49 1.32 8.32
C ALA A 70 6.77 1.44 6.98
N GLY A 71 7.33 2.22 6.05
CA GLY A 71 6.79 2.32 4.69
C GLY A 71 6.85 1.00 3.93
N GLN A 72 7.87 0.17 4.12
CA GLN A 72 7.95 -1.16 3.51
C GLN A 72 6.91 -2.10 4.10
N VAL A 73 6.79 -2.16 5.43
CA VAL A 73 5.78 -2.98 6.12
C VAL A 73 4.37 -2.70 5.57
N ILE A 74 3.99 -1.41 5.46
CA ILE A 74 2.67 -1.02 4.95
C ILE A 74 2.47 -1.50 3.50
N ARG A 75 3.46 -1.33 2.63
CA ARG A 75 3.37 -1.70 1.21
C ARG A 75 3.41 -3.19 0.96
N ASP A 76 4.04 -3.96 1.84
CA ASP A 76 4.23 -5.40 1.65
C ASP A 76 3.00 -6.23 2.07
N ILE A 77 2.04 -5.63 2.77
CA ILE A 77 0.80 -6.30 3.11
C ILE A 77 -0.06 -6.45 1.86
N VAL A 78 -0.38 -7.69 1.53
CA VAL A 78 -1.36 -8.04 0.51
C VAL A 78 -2.55 -8.75 1.16
N VAL A 79 -3.73 -8.49 0.63
CA VAL A 79 -4.98 -9.13 1.03
C VAL A 79 -5.42 -10.11 -0.07
N THR A 80 -5.84 -11.29 0.33
CA THR A 80 -6.57 -12.22 -0.53
C THR A 80 -8.04 -12.07 -0.23
N ILE A 81 -8.81 -11.62 -1.21
CA ILE A 81 -10.26 -11.43 -1.13
C ILE A 81 -10.91 -12.66 -1.73
N ILE A 82 -11.68 -13.37 -0.91
CA ILE A 82 -12.42 -14.57 -1.30
C ILE A 82 -13.91 -14.24 -1.18
N ASP A 83 -14.61 -14.22 -2.32
CA ASP A 83 -16.07 -14.08 -2.34
C ASP A 83 -16.68 -15.48 -2.38
N THR A 84 -17.06 -16.01 -1.22
CA THR A 84 -17.61 -17.37 -1.08
C THR A 84 -18.99 -17.53 -1.69
N ASP A 85 -19.69 -16.42 -1.98
CA ASP A 85 -21.03 -16.44 -2.57
C ASP A 85 -20.97 -16.42 -4.11
N LYS A 86 -19.81 -16.21 -4.67
CA LYS A 86 -19.55 -16.22 -6.11
C LYS A 86 -18.39 -17.16 -6.40
N GLU A 87 -18.58 -18.10 -7.30
CA GLU A 87 -17.52 -18.98 -7.83
C GLU A 87 -16.46 -18.18 -8.62
N LYS A 88 -15.84 -17.18 -7.97
CA LYS A 88 -14.77 -16.38 -8.53
C LYS A 88 -13.44 -16.77 -7.91
N GLU A 89 -12.39 -16.79 -8.71
CA GLU A 89 -11.06 -16.99 -8.20
C GLU A 89 -10.69 -15.92 -7.17
N PRO A 90 -9.95 -16.29 -6.09
CA PRO A 90 -9.48 -15.35 -5.10
C PRO A 90 -8.63 -14.22 -5.73
N ILE A 91 -8.94 -12.98 -5.40
CA ILE A 91 -8.17 -11.82 -5.87
C ILE A 91 -7.11 -11.46 -4.84
N LYS A 92 -5.86 -11.41 -5.27
CA LYS A 92 -4.74 -10.95 -4.44
C LYS A 92 -4.35 -9.53 -4.83
N ALA A 93 -4.42 -8.60 -3.87
CA ALA A 93 -4.16 -7.18 -4.10
C ALA A 93 -3.39 -6.56 -2.93
N PRO A 94 -2.68 -5.42 -3.13
CA PRO A 94 -2.17 -4.62 -2.01
C PRO A 94 -3.31 -4.26 -1.07
N MET A 95 -3.08 -4.39 0.26
CA MET A 95 -4.10 -4.00 1.24
C MET A 95 -4.20 -2.48 1.38
N PHE A 96 -3.06 -1.78 1.27
CA PHE A 96 -2.98 -0.34 1.46
C PHE A 96 -2.42 0.35 0.22
N VAL A 97 -3.00 1.49 -0.13
CA VAL A 97 -2.57 2.36 -1.23
C VAL A 97 -2.22 3.75 -0.72
N ASN A 98 -1.28 4.41 -1.38
CA ASN A 98 -0.95 5.79 -1.05
C ASN A 98 -2.04 6.73 -1.59
N THR A 99 -2.68 7.45 -0.68
CA THR A 99 -3.72 8.45 -0.98
C THR A 99 -3.21 9.89 -0.88
N ALA A 100 -1.90 10.10 -0.65
CA ALA A 100 -1.29 11.40 -0.73
C ALA A 100 -1.02 11.78 -2.19
N ASP A 101 -1.20 13.06 -2.51
CA ASP A 101 -0.71 13.61 -3.77
C ASP A 101 0.83 13.50 -3.84
N ARG A 102 1.38 13.21 -5.02
CA ARG A 102 2.82 13.06 -5.23
C ARG A 102 3.62 14.34 -4.96
N SER A 103 2.97 15.49 -4.97
CA SER A 103 3.57 16.78 -4.60
C SER A 103 3.87 16.88 -3.11
N THR A 104 3.23 16.06 -2.27
CA THR A 104 3.45 16.03 -0.83
C THR A 104 4.59 15.07 -0.48
N GLN A 105 5.52 15.51 0.36
CA GLN A 105 6.64 14.67 0.81
C GLN A 105 6.24 13.56 1.79
N LYS A 106 5.01 13.62 2.36
CA LYS A 106 4.53 12.66 3.35
C LYS A 106 3.53 11.70 2.72
N ALA A 107 3.91 10.43 2.62
CA ALA A 107 3.00 9.38 2.21
C ALA A 107 1.89 9.18 3.25
N ARG A 108 0.65 9.02 2.77
CA ARG A 108 -0.54 8.66 3.54
C ARG A 108 -1.11 7.39 2.95
N PHE A 109 -1.31 6.39 3.77
CA PHE A 109 -1.82 5.12 3.32
C PHE A 109 -3.23 4.90 3.83
N THR A 110 -4.04 4.30 2.99
CA THR A 110 -5.45 3.98 3.27
C THR A 110 -5.73 2.60 2.70
N SER A 111 -6.56 1.81 3.38
CA SER A 111 -6.97 0.52 2.84
C SER A 111 -7.66 0.69 1.48
N VAL A 112 -7.46 -0.28 0.59
CA VAL A 112 -8.03 -0.27 -0.77
C VAL A 112 -9.55 -0.10 -0.73
N ASP A 113 -10.23 -0.82 0.17
CA ASP A 113 -11.68 -0.72 0.33
C ASP A 113 -12.12 0.71 0.65
N ARG A 114 -11.45 1.37 1.60
CA ARG A 114 -11.78 2.74 1.98
C ARG A 114 -11.43 3.74 0.88
N ALA A 115 -10.23 3.62 0.31
CA ALA A 115 -9.76 4.51 -0.74
C ALA A 115 -10.67 4.49 -1.98
N PHE A 116 -11.22 3.31 -2.35
CA PHE A 116 -12.06 3.18 -3.55
C PHE A 116 -13.52 3.54 -3.31
N ASN A 117 -13.98 3.57 -2.07
CA ASN A 117 -15.32 4.03 -1.69
C ASN A 117 -15.39 5.55 -1.44
N ASP A 118 -14.26 6.21 -1.25
CA ASP A 118 -14.15 7.67 -1.14
C ASP A 118 -13.74 8.27 -2.49
N LYS A 119 -14.53 9.20 -3.00
CA LYS A 119 -14.32 9.79 -4.33
C LYS A 119 -12.99 10.52 -4.45
N GLU A 120 -12.63 11.36 -3.46
CA GLU A 120 -11.41 12.17 -3.51
C GLU A 120 -10.15 11.28 -3.41
N MET A 121 -10.18 10.29 -2.53
CA MET A 121 -9.10 9.31 -2.39
C MET A 121 -8.94 8.50 -3.66
N ARG A 122 -10.05 8.01 -4.23
CA ARG A 122 -10.05 7.25 -5.48
C ARG A 122 -9.46 8.06 -6.63
N ASP A 123 -9.87 9.32 -6.79
CA ASP A 123 -9.35 10.22 -7.83
C ASP A 123 -7.85 10.47 -7.65
N THR A 124 -7.38 10.58 -6.41
CA THR A 124 -5.94 10.74 -6.10
C THR A 124 -5.15 9.46 -6.44
N VAL A 125 -5.67 8.29 -6.06
CA VAL A 125 -5.05 7.00 -6.42
C VAL A 125 -4.98 6.83 -7.94
N LEU A 126 -6.05 7.19 -8.65
CA LEU A 126 -6.09 7.12 -10.11
C LEU A 126 -5.05 8.07 -10.76
N ARG A 127 -4.93 9.32 -10.29
CA ARG A 127 -3.89 10.23 -10.79
C ARG A 127 -2.48 9.70 -10.53
N ASN A 128 -2.24 9.10 -9.36
CA ASN A 128 -0.96 8.48 -9.05
C ASN A 128 -0.66 7.31 -9.99
N ALA A 129 -1.65 6.44 -10.23
CA ALA A 129 -1.53 5.31 -11.16
C ALA A 129 -1.22 5.76 -12.59
N LEU A 130 -1.92 6.79 -13.09
CA LEU A 130 -1.63 7.38 -14.41
C LEU A 130 -0.21 7.92 -14.50
N THR A 131 0.29 8.55 -13.45
CA THR A 131 1.67 9.02 -13.43
C THR A 131 2.66 7.85 -13.54
N GLU A 132 2.39 6.71 -12.88
CA GLU A 132 3.22 5.50 -13.00
C GLU A 132 3.16 4.90 -14.41
N LEU A 133 1.97 4.86 -15.01
CA LEU A 133 1.81 4.42 -16.40
C LEU A 133 2.56 5.30 -17.39
N ARG A 134 2.58 6.63 -17.18
CA ARG A 134 3.42 7.54 -17.98
C ARG A 134 4.91 7.26 -17.83
N MET A 135 5.36 7.01 -16.60
CA MET A 135 6.77 6.65 -16.36
C MET A 135 7.11 5.31 -17.03
N PHE A 136 6.22 4.33 -16.93
CA PHE A 136 6.35 3.04 -17.62
C PHE A 136 6.45 3.24 -19.14
N ARG A 137 5.52 4.01 -19.72
CA ARG A 137 5.55 4.37 -21.16
C ARG A 137 6.84 5.04 -21.57
N ASN A 138 7.32 6.04 -20.81
CA ASN A 138 8.57 6.75 -21.12
C ASN A 138 9.77 5.80 -21.12
N LYS A 139 9.79 4.83 -20.20
CA LYS A 139 10.86 3.84 -20.09
C LYS A 139 10.85 2.82 -21.21
N TYR A 140 9.66 2.36 -21.62
CA TYR A 140 9.50 1.23 -22.53
C TYR A 140 8.85 1.60 -23.88
N GLY A 141 8.69 2.88 -24.19
CA GLY A 141 7.98 3.37 -25.37
C GLY A 141 8.54 2.90 -26.73
N GLN A 142 9.77 2.38 -26.77
CA GLN A 142 10.39 1.84 -27.98
C GLN A 142 10.00 0.38 -28.25
N LEU A 143 9.39 -0.32 -27.28
CA LEU A 143 8.93 -1.71 -27.44
C LEU A 143 7.63 -1.75 -28.24
N LYS A 144 7.72 -2.25 -29.48
CA LYS A 144 6.58 -2.32 -30.41
C LYS A 144 5.45 -3.21 -29.90
N GLU A 145 5.81 -4.22 -29.12
CA GLU A 145 4.89 -5.19 -28.50
C GLU A 145 3.93 -4.51 -27.50
N LEU A 146 4.32 -3.37 -26.92
CA LEU A 146 3.51 -2.62 -25.95
C LEU A 146 2.67 -1.48 -26.58
N ARG A 147 2.71 -1.33 -27.92
CA ARG A 147 2.04 -0.22 -28.62
C ARG A 147 0.57 -0.10 -28.29
N ASP A 148 -0.14 -1.23 -28.23
CA ASP A 148 -1.59 -1.20 -27.98
C ASP A 148 -1.91 -0.87 -26.52
N VAL A 149 -1.05 -1.29 -25.57
CA VAL A 149 -1.15 -0.87 -24.17
C VAL A 149 -0.98 0.64 -24.05
N PHE A 150 -0.04 1.22 -24.77
CA PHE A 150 0.19 2.67 -24.73
C PHE A 150 -0.98 3.47 -25.32
N LYS A 151 -1.65 2.97 -26.36
CA LYS A 151 -2.87 3.59 -26.91
C LYS A 151 -4.01 3.61 -25.88
N GLU A 152 -4.19 2.52 -25.12
CA GLU A 152 -5.20 2.47 -24.07
C GLU A 152 -4.90 3.47 -22.94
N ILE A 153 -3.63 3.66 -22.57
CA ILE A 153 -3.19 4.68 -21.61
C ILE A 153 -3.56 6.08 -22.13
N ASP A 154 -3.26 6.39 -23.40
CA ASP A 154 -3.58 7.69 -24.02
C ASP A 154 -5.10 7.94 -24.03
N MET A 155 -5.90 6.92 -24.34
CA MET A 155 -7.36 7.04 -24.33
C MET A 155 -7.92 7.24 -22.92
N LEU A 156 -7.32 6.63 -21.91
CA LEU A 156 -7.73 6.82 -20.52
C LEU A 156 -7.40 8.24 -20.04
N GLU A 157 -6.20 8.74 -20.38
CA GLU A 157 -5.79 10.11 -20.05
C GLU A 157 -6.70 11.18 -20.67
N ALA A 158 -7.17 10.94 -21.89
CA ALA A 158 -8.07 11.86 -22.58
C ALA A 158 -9.48 11.93 -21.97
N LYS A 159 -9.88 10.97 -21.14
CA LYS A 159 -11.19 10.89 -20.47
C LYS A 159 -11.22 11.50 -19.08
N LEU A 160 -10.08 11.86 -18.52
CA LEU A 160 -9.88 12.34 -17.14
C LEU A 160 -9.47 13.81 -17.11
#